data_6acf029ab2735688454ad6aeb1b59b63
#
_entry.id   6acf029ab2735688454ad6aeb1b59b63
#
_cell.length_a   1.000
_cell.length_b   1.000
_cell.length_c   1.000
_cell.angle_alpha   90.00
_cell.angle_beta   90.00
_cell.angle_gamma   90.00
#
_symmetry.space_group_name_H-M   'P 1'
#
loop_
_entity.id
_entity.type
_entity.pdbx_description
1 polymer ?
#
loop_
_entity_poly.entity_id
_entity_poly.type
_entity_poly.pdbx_seq_one_letter_code
_entity_poly.pdbx_strand_id
1 'polypeptide(L)'
;MALGEDASLEASEPQFAADPGESHDPETLFILDSIVQRLKPRDAHHVRDMITERARTSGALFISSALWWWIAISEGSDQVDDTLIPNSTLGSFDFGTVSLIVPLLIVVATLFTGIGRERGNATMNLIGGGLGVLAAFYILEPAMMHFGELEGDALFATGRVLVLAVMVGFASHMMFDALLLQWVRASMLNMGVDVFPSVGADPVEGHADESPPYA
;
A
#
# COMPACT_ATOMS: atom_id res chain seq x y z
N MET A 1 -21.83 41.29 -39.02
CA MET A 1 -22.64 40.32 -38.24
C MET A 1 -21.77 39.76 -37.16
N ALA A 2 -22.01 40.26 -35.98
CA ALA A 2 -21.27 39.84 -34.76
C ALA A 2 -21.96 38.63 -34.19
N LEU A 3 -21.19 37.66 -33.73
CA LEU A 3 -21.58 36.71 -32.72
C LEU A 3 -20.32 36.33 -31.95
N GLY A 4 -20.05 37.11 -30.91
CA GLY A 4 -19.24 36.67 -29.80
C GLY A 4 -20.16 35.93 -28.83
N GLU A 5 -19.75 34.78 -28.41
CA GLU A 5 -20.23 34.15 -27.19
C GLU A 5 -19.01 33.63 -26.46
N ASP A 6 -18.53 34.47 -25.55
CA ASP A 6 -17.64 34.09 -24.47
C ASP A 6 -18.38 33.13 -23.54
N ALA A 7 -18.15 31.84 -23.74
CA ALA A 7 -18.46 30.84 -22.74
C ALA A 7 -17.32 30.83 -21.72
N SER A 8 -17.39 31.69 -20.72
CA SER A 8 -16.62 31.58 -19.50
C SER A 8 -16.99 30.28 -18.82
N LEU A 9 -16.16 29.27 -19.01
CA LEU A 9 -16.14 28.08 -18.18
C LEU A 9 -15.65 28.50 -16.79
N GLU A 10 -16.59 28.96 -15.96
CA GLU A 10 -16.40 28.99 -14.52
C GLU A 10 -16.15 27.53 -14.08
N ALA A 11 -14.86 27.21 -13.94
CA ALA A 11 -14.46 26.06 -13.17
C ALA A 11 -14.95 26.28 -11.75
N SER A 12 -16.09 25.67 -11.42
CA SER A 12 -16.57 25.56 -10.06
C SER A 12 -15.52 24.78 -9.27
N GLU A 13 -14.67 25.51 -8.56
CA GLU A 13 -13.85 24.94 -7.51
C GLU A 13 -14.76 24.18 -6.54
N PRO A 14 -14.44 22.92 -6.21
CA PRO A 14 -15.20 22.22 -5.20
C PRO A 14 -15.04 22.97 -3.88
N GLN A 15 -16.05 23.72 -3.49
CA GLN A 15 -16.16 24.32 -2.17
C GLN A 15 -16.34 23.20 -1.14
N PHE A 16 -15.24 22.60 -0.72
CA PHE A 16 -15.18 21.86 0.54
C PHE A 16 -15.08 22.86 1.71
N ALA A 17 -16.12 23.64 1.89
CA ALA A 17 -16.32 24.34 3.15
C ALA A 17 -16.75 23.27 4.18
N ALA A 18 -15.80 22.76 4.93
CA ALA A 18 -16.10 21.96 6.11
C ALA A 18 -16.93 22.82 7.07
N ASP A 19 -18.11 22.34 7.42
CA ASP A 19 -18.95 22.97 8.43
C ASP A 19 -18.22 22.85 9.78
N PRO A 20 -17.84 23.96 10.46
CA PRO A 20 -17.05 23.92 11.69
C PRO A 20 -17.78 23.31 12.89
N GLY A 21 -18.96 22.72 12.69
CA GLY A 21 -19.81 22.11 13.70
C GLY A 21 -19.95 20.59 13.62
N GLU A 22 -19.37 19.90 12.61
CA GLU A 22 -19.41 18.45 12.60
C GLU A 22 -18.53 17.89 13.71
N SER A 23 -19.17 17.31 14.71
CA SER A 23 -18.50 16.50 15.74
C SER A 23 -17.82 15.33 15.03
N HIS A 24 -16.49 15.39 14.93
CA HIS A 24 -15.71 14.31 14.31
C HIS A 24 -16.05 12.99 14.99
N ASP A 25 -16.35 11.98 14.14
CA ASP A 25 -16.66 10.65 14.62
C ASP A 25 -15.49 10.14 15.51
N PRO A 26 -15.78 9.74 16.77
CA PRO A 26 -14.76 9.27 17.70
C PRO A 26 -13.97 8.07 17.15
N GLU A 27 -14.57 7.27 16.27
CA GLU A 27 -13.88 6.18 15.59
C GLU A 27 -12.77 6.71 14.65
N THR A 28 -13.08 7.77 13.90
CA THR A 28 -12.10 8.43 13.02
C THR A 28 -10.92 9.00 13.81
N LEU A 29 -11.16 9.65 14.95
CA LEU A 29 -10.10 10.19 15.81
C LEU A 29 -9.24 9.08 16.41
N PHE A 30 -9.84 7.97 16.83
CA PHE A 30 -9.11 6.81 17.34
C PHE A 30 -8.19 6.21 16.28
N ILE A 31 -8.69 6.04 15.04
CA ILE A 31 -7.89 5.52 13.92
C ILE A 31 -6.73 6.46 13.59
N LEU A 32 -6.98 7.78 13.55
CA LEU A 32 -5.93 8.78 13.32
C LEU A 32 -4.83 8.70 14.38
N ASP A 33 -5.19 8.63 15.66
CA ASP A 33 -4.25 8.52 16.76
C ASP A 33 -3.41 7.23 16.66
N SER A 34 -4.04 6.10 16.36
CA SER A 34 -3.35 4.81 16.20
C SER A 34 -2.32 4.82 15.06
N ILE A 35 -2.68 5.46 13.93
CA ILE A 35 -1.78 5.59 12.78
C ILE A 35 -0.60 6.51 13.12
N VAL A 36 -0.86 7.65 13.75
CA VAL A 36 0.18 8.60 14.16
C VAL A 36 1.14 7.96 15.17
N GLN A 37 0.62 7.25 16.18
CA GLN A 37 1.45 6.56 17.15
C GLN A 37 2.33 5.47 16.53
N ARG A 38 1.82 4.75 15.54
CA ARG A 38 2.56 3.69 14.85
C ARG A 38 3.66 4.25 13.94
N LEU A 39 3.35 5.27 13.17
CA LEU A 39 4.25 5.81 12.16
C LEU A 39 5.24 6.82 12.73
N LYS A 40 4.96 7.38 13.92
CA LYS A 40 5.81 8.33 14.65
C LYS A 40 6.38 9.45 13.78
N PRO A 41 5.53 10.19 13.04
CA PRO A 41 6.00 11.32 12.26
C PRO A 41 6.60 12.38 13.18
N ARG A 42 7.74 12.97 12.77
CA ARG A 42 8.43 14.01 13.56
C ARG A 42 7.86 15.38 13.30
N ASP A 43 7.58 15.67 12.04
CA ASP A 43 7.05 16.94 11.55
C ASP A 43 6.32 16.74 10.20
N ALA A 44 5.73 17.81 9.67
CA ALA A 44 4.98 17.79 8.41
C ALA A 44 5.84 17.44 7.20
N HIS A 45 7.09 17.90 7.14
CA HIS A 45 8.01 17.57 6.05
C HIS A 45 8.36 16.08 6.09
N HIS A 46 8.63 15.55 7.25
CA HIS A 46 8.93 14.14 7.43
C HIS A 46 7.78 13.24 6.97
N VAL A 47 6.53 13.60 7.25
CA VAL A 47 5.37 12.84 6.75
C VAL A 47 5.29 12.87 5.23
N ARG A 48 5.51 14.02 4.60
CA ARG A 48 5.54 14.13 3.14
C ARG A 48 6.63 13.26 2.52
N ASP A 49 7.82 13.32 3.10
CA ASP A 49 8.95 12.50 2.65
C ASP A 49 8.63 11.01 2.81
N MET A 50 8.04 10.60 3.94
CA MET A 50 7.58 9.23 4.17
C MET A 50 6.56 8.77 3.14
N ILE A 51 5.55 9.60 2.79
CA ILE A 51 4.56 9.25 1.75
C ILE A 51 5.27 9.05 0.41
N THR A 52 6.12 9.99 0.02
CA THR A 52 6.82 9.96 -1.27
C THR A 52 7.78 8.78 -1.35
N GLU A 53 8.55 8.53 -0.32
CA GLU A 53 9.50 7.41 -0.24
C GLU A 53 8.77 6.07 -0.31
N ARG A 54 7.73 5.89 0.50
CA ARG A 54 6.96 4.64 0.53
C ARG A 54 6.22 4.40 -0.78
N ALA A 55 5.62 5.42 -1.37
CA ALA A 55 4.95 5.30 -2.66
C ALA A 55 5.94 4.95 -3.78
N ARG A 56 7.11 5.61 -3.82
CA ARG A 56 8.17 5.32 -4.80
C ARG A 56 8.72 3.90 -4.62
N THR A 57 9.04 3.52 -3.39
CA THR A 57 9.58 2.19 -3.08
C THR A 57 8.57 1.10 -3.41
N SER A 58 7.29 1.29 -3.06
CA SER A 58 6.21 0.37 -3.42
C SER A 58 6.09 0.22 -4.93
N GLY A 59 6.05 1.32 -5.67
CA GLY A 59 5.96 1.32 -7.13
C GLY A 59 7.15 0.59 -7.78
N ALA A 60 8.37 0.88 -7.31
CA ALA A 60 9.58 0.21 -7.79
C ALA A 60 9.54 -1.31 -7.51
N LEU A 61 9.10 -1.72 -6.33
CA LEU A 61 8.97 -3.13 -5.96
C LEU A 61 7.87 -3.85 -6.78
N PHE A 62 6.73 -3.21 -7.05
CA PHE A 62 5.71 -3.80 -7.93
C PHE A 62 6.22 -3.99 -9.35
N ILE A 63 6.91 -2.99 -9.92
CA ILE A 63 7.52 -3.10 -11.25
C ILE A 63 8.57 -4.21 -11.25
N SER A 64 9.44 -4.25 -10.25
CA SER A 64 10.45 -5.30 -10.11
C SER A 64 9.83 -6.68 -9.94
N SER A 65 8.71 -6.79 -9.22
CA SER A 65 7.96 -8.05 -9.07
C SER A 65 7.36 -8.52 -10.40
N ALA A 66 6.82 -7.61 -11.20
CA ALA A 66 6.29 -7.93 -12.53
C ALA A 66 7.41 -8.38 -13.49
N LEU A 67 8.56 -7.70 -13.46
CA LEU A 67 9.73 -8.10 -14.24
C LEU A 67 10.28 -9.46 -13.77
N TRP A 68 10.34 -9.67 -12.45
CA TRP A 68 10.76 -10.95 -11.89
C TRP A 68 9.82 -12.08 -12.32
N TRP A 69 8.51 -11.87 -12.23
CA TRP A 69 7.53 -12.85 -12.69
C TRP A 69 7.73 -13.18 -14.17
N TRP A 70 7.88 -12.17 -15.00
CA TRP A 70 8.07 -12.38 -16.43
C TRP A 70 9.36 -13.13 -16.73
N ILE A 71 10.50 -12.68 -16.22
CA ILE A 71 11.81 -13.27 -16.56
C ILE A 71 12.01 -14.62 -15.87
N ALA A 72 11.74 -14.71 -14.58
CA ALA A 72 12.09 -15.88 -13.80
C ALA A 72 11.00 -16.97 -13.80
N ILE A 73 9.75 -16.63 -14.06
CA ILE A 73 8.63 -17.57 -13.98
C ILE A 73 8.03 -17.81 -15.37
N SER A 74 7.68 -16.78 -16.13
CA SER A 74 7.06 -16.94 -17.44
C SER A 74 8.08 -17.41 -18.50
N GLU A 75 9.13 -16.63 -18.73
CA GLU A 75 10.18 -16.98 -19.73
C GLU A 75 11.14 -18.05 -19.22
N GLY A 76 11.34 -18.12 -17.89
CA GLY A 76 12.22 -19.12 -17.29
C GLY A 76 11.57 -20.49 -17.10
N SER A 77 10.29 -20.66 -17.45
CA SER A 77 9.58 -21.95 -17.36
C SER A 77 10.20 -23.02 -18.28
N ASP A 78 10.71 -22.61 -19.44
CA ASP A 78 11.38 -23.54 -20.36
C ASP A 78 12.66 -24.20 -19.79
N GLN A 79 13.23 -23.62 -18.72
CA GLN A 79 14.39 -24.16 -18.01
C GLN A 79 14.05 -25.07 -16.84
N VAL A 80 12.79 -25.06 -16.42
CA VAL A 80 12.23 -25.93 -15.41
C VAL A 80 11.24 -26.84 -16.11
N ASP A 81 11.43 -28.13 -16.02
CA ASP A 81 10.47 -29.07 -16.57
C ASP A 81 9.18 -29.01 -15.75
N ASP A 82 8.22 -28.19 -16.22
CA ASP A 82 6.93 -28.00 -15.57
C ASP A 82 6.16 -29.32 -15.39
N THR A 83 6.52 -30.35 -16.15
CA THR A 83 5.93 -31.70 -16.01
C THR A 83 6.34 -32.37 -14.72
N LEU A 84 7.45 -31.97 -14.11
CA LEU A 84 7.93 -32.46 -12.82
C LEU A 84 7.29 -31.75 -11.62
N ILE A 85 6.62 -30.63 -11.84
CA ILE A 85 5.92 -29.89 -10.79
C ILE A 85 4.45 -30.34 -10.79
N PRO A 86 3.99 -31.04 -9.75
CA PRO A 86 2.60 -31.48 -9.69
C PRO A 86 1.65 -30.31 -9.57
N ASN A 87 0.46 -30.46 -10.13
CA ASN A 87 -0.62 -29.49 -9.90
C ASN A 87 -0.92 -29.38 -8.41
N SER A 88 -1.29 -28.16 -7.97
CA SER A 88 -1.64 -27.94 -6.57
C SER A 88 -2.80 -28.84 -6.11
N THR A 89 -2.73 -29.35 -4.88
CA THR A 89 -3.79 -30.17 -4.29
C THR A 89 -5.09 -29.40 -4.09
N LEU A 90 -4.97 -28.10 -3.77
CA LEU A 90 -6.10 -27.19 -3.67
C LEU A 90 -6.38 -26.54 -5.04
N GLY A 91 -7.45 -27.01 -5.70
CA GLY A 91 -7.94 -26.42 -6.94
C GLY A 91 -7.30 -26.97 -8.22
N SER A 92 -6.33 -27.88 -8.12
CA SER A 92 -5.63 -28.50 -9.26
C SER A 92 -5.03 -27.48 -10.24
N PHE A 93 -4.54 -26.37 -9.70
CA PHE A 93 -3.91 -25.31 -10.49
C PHE A 93 -2.50 -25.71 -10.91
N ASP A 94 -2.13 -25.38 -12.13
CA ASP A 94 -0.76 -25.48 -12.63
C ASP A 94 0.16 -24.45 -11.99
N PHE A 95 1.46 -24.63 -12.10
CA PHE A 95 2.46 -23.75 -11.50
C PHE A 95 2.35 -22.30 -12.01
N GLY A 96 2.09 -22.11 -13.30
CA GLY A 96 1.89 -20.79 -13.89
C GLY A 96 0.71 -20.04 -13.23
N THR A 97 -0.41 -20.71 -13.05
CA THR A 97 -1.59 -20.17 -12.37
C THR A 97 -1.31 -19.87 -10.89
N VAL A 98 -0.64 -20.78 -10.17
CA VAL A 98 -0.24 -20.56 -8.76
C VAL A 98 0.64 -19.32 -8.63
N SER A 99 1.56 -19.11 -9.57
CA SER A 99 2.46 -17.94 -9.56
C SER A 99 1.76 -16.60 -9.69
N LEU A 100 0.52 -16.56 -10.22
CA LEU A 100 -0.35 -15.39 -10.28
C LEU A 100 -1.28 -15.30 -9.06
N ILE A 101 -1.80 -16.44 -8.60
CA ILE A 101 -2.69 -16.49 -7.44
C ILE A 101 -1.98 -16.02 -6.16
N VAL A 102 -0.74 -16.46 -5.94
CA VAL A 102 0.04 -16.14 -4.73
C VAL A 102 0.22 -14.64 -4.52
N PRO A 103 0.72 -13.85 -5.49
CA PRO A 103 0.81 -12.40 -5.35
C PRO A 103 -0.53 -11.74 -5.05
N LEU A 104 -1.60 -12.17 -5.73
CA LEU A 104 -2.94 -11.65 -5.50
C LEU A 104 -3.41 -11.92 -4.06
N LEU A 105 -3.23 -13.14 -3.56
CA LEU A 105 -3.57 -13.49 -2.18
C LEU A 105 -2.79 -12.65 -1.18
N ILE A 106 -1.51 -12.38 -1.43
CA ILE A 106 -0.66 -11.57 -0.55
C ILE A 106 -1.14 -10.12 -0.52
N VAL A 107 -1.47 -9.51 -1.67
CA VAL A 107 -2.01 -8.14 -1.73
C VAL A 107 -3.31 -8.08 -0.94
N VAL A 108 -4.24 -8.99 -1.19
CA VAL A 108 -5.54 -9.02 -0.51
C VAL A 108 -5.38 -9.29 0.99
N ALA A 109 -4.52 -10.24 1.37
CA ALA A 109 -4.19 -10.51 2.78
C ALA A 109 -3.65 -9.28 3.49
N THR A 110 -2.74 -8.55 2.84
CA THR A 110 -2.15 -7.30 3.39
C THR A 110 -3.21 -6.23 3.59
N LEU A 111 -4.12 -6.05 2.63
CA LEU A 111 -5.22 -5.09 2.75
C LEU A 111 -6.16 -5.45 3.91
N PHE A 112 -6.61 -6.72 3.99
CA PHE A 112 -7.51 -7.16 5.05
C PHE A 112 -6.87 -7.06 6.45
N THR A 113 -5.62 -7.50 6.59
CA THR A 113 -4.90 -7.38 7.87
C THR A 113 -4.61 -5.93 8.23
N GLY A 114 -4.28 -5.11 7.24
CA GLY A 114 -4.05 -3.69 7.44
C GLY A 114 -5.31 -2.96 7.91
N ILE A 115 -6.42 -3.07 7.17
CA ILE A 115 -7.71 -2.45 7.54
C ILE A 115 -8.21 -3.03 8.87
N GLY A 116 -8.11 -4.35 9.06
CA GLY A 116 -8.53 -5.02 10.29
C GLY A 116 -7.78 -4.51 11.52
N ARG A 117 -6.49 -4.27 11.37
CA ARG A 117 -5.65 -3.71 12.45
C ARG A 117 -6.04 -2.27 12.78
N GLU A 118 -6.19 -1.40 11.77
CA GLU A 118 -6.53 0.01 12.00
C GLU A 118 -7.94 0.19 12.59
N ARG A 119 -8.88 -0.64 12.18
CA ARG A 119 -10.26 -0.60 12.69
C ARG A 119 -10.51 -1.49 13.90
N GLY A 120 -9.51 -2.19 14.41
CA GLY A 120 -9.68 -3.16 15.50
C GLY A 120 -10.61 -4.33 15.14
N ASN A 121 -10.81 -4.62 13.85
CA ASN A 121 -11.76 -5.64 13.39
C ASN A 121 -11.11 -7.03 13.31
N ALA A 122 -11.42 -7.88 14.31
CA ALA A 122 -10.89 -9.22 14.41
C ALA A 122 -11.25 -10.12 13.21
N THR A 123 -12.43 -9.94 12.64
CA THR A 123 -12.87 -10.74 11.49
C THR A 123 -12.02 -10.44 10.24
N MET A 124 -11.74 -9.18 9.97
CA MET A 124 -10.85 -8.79 8.86
C MET A 124 -9.44 -9.33 9.07
N ASN A 125 -8.91 -9.24 10.28
CA ASN A 125 -7.61 -9.82 10.61
C ASN A 125 -7.58 -11.34 10.43
N LEU A 126 -8.64 -12.04 10.80
CA LEU A 126 -8.75 -13.49 10.61
C LEU A 126 -8.78 -13.86 9.13
N ILE A 127 -9.59 -13.14 8.31
CA ILE A 127 -9.65 -13.37 6.86
C ILE A 127 -8.28 -13.10 6.24
N GLY A 128 -7.66 -11.97 6.54
CA GLY A 128 -6.33 -11.62 6.02
C GLY A 128 -5.26 -12.65 6.43
N GLY A 129 -5.27 -13.08 7.68
CA GLY A 129 -4.39 -14.15 8.17
C GLY A 129 -4.63 -15.48 7.43
N GLY A 130 -5.87 -15.87 7.24
CA GLY A 130 -6.25 -17.09 6.49
C GLY A 130 -5.76 -17.05 5.03
N LEU A 131 -5.91 -15.90 4.35
CA LEU A 131 -5.39 -15.71 2.98
C LEU A 131 -3.85 -15.77 2.95
N GLY A 132 -3.18 -15.22 3.96
CA GLY A 132 -1.74 -15.32 4.10
C GLY A 132 -1.26 -16.77 4.29
N VAL A 133 -1.95 -17.54 5.11
CA VAL A 133 -1.67 -18.98 5.29
C VAL A 133 -1.91 -19.75 3.99
N LEU A 134 -2.98 -19.45 3.25
CA LEU A 134 -3.26 -20.07 1.96
C LEU A 134 -2.16 -19.75 0.94
N ALA A 135 -1.71 -18.50 0.88
CA ALA A 135 -0.59 -18.11 0.03
C ALA A 135 0.69 -18.88 0.40
N ALA A 136 1.00 -18.98 1.70
CA ALA A 136 2.15 -19.75 2.18
C ALA A 136 2.04 -21.24 1.83
N PHE A 137 0.83 -21.81 1.90
CA PHE A 137 0.56 -23.19 1.49
C PHE A 137 0.94 -23.37 0.01
N TYR A 138 0.41 -22.56 -0.90
CA TYR A 138 0.73 -22.67 -2.33
C TYR A 138 2.22 -22.48 -2.63
N ILE A 139 2.92 -21.62 -1.88
CA ILE A 139 4.38 -21.43 -2.06
C ILE A 139 5.15 -22.68 -1.66
N LEU A 140 4.77 -23.29 -0.53
CA LEU A 140 5.55 -24.38 0.07
C LEU A 140 5.18 -25.75 -0.49
N GLU A 141 3.99 -25.89 -1.07
CA GLU A 141 3.43 -27.16 -1.53
C GLU A 141 4.39 -27.94 -2.45
N PRO A 142 5.01 -27.33 -3.50
CA PRO A 142 5.93 -28.07 -4.36
C PRO A 142 7.13 -28.65 -3.61
N ALA A 143 7.69 -27.88 -2.66
CA ALA A 143 8.81 -28.36 -1.84
C ALA A 143 8.37 -29.44 -0.82
N MET A 144 7.14 -29.35 -0.29
CA MET A 144 6.62 -30.31 0.69
C MET A 144 6.27 -31.65 0.06
N MET A 145 5.76 -31.68 -1.16
CA MET A 145 5.42 -32.92 -1.86
C MET A 145 6.65 -33.75 -2.25
N HIS A 146 7.78 -33.11 -2.46
CA HIS A 146 9.05 -33.75 -2.79
C HIS A 146 9.99 -33.84 -1.58
N PHE A 147 9.45 -33.83 -0.36
CA PHE A 147 10.23 -33.92 0.87
C PHE A 147 10.84 -35.32 1.02
N GLY A 148 12.09 -35.46 0.58
CA GLY A 148 12.82 -36.74 0.55
C GLY A 148 13.44 -37.08 -0.81
N GLU A 149 12.86 -36.56 -1.87
CA GLU A 149 13.37 -36.64 -3.24
C GLU A 149 13.45 -35.22 -3.80
N LEU A 150 14.15 -34.30 -3.08
CA LEU A 150 14.30 -32.91 -3.50
C LEU A 150 15.01 -32.84 -4.85
N GLU A 151 14.24 -33.04 -5.90
CA GLU A 151 14.69 -32.71 -7.26
C GLU A 151 14.87 -31.19 -7.31
N GLY A 152 15.99 -30.76 -7.89
CA GLY A 152 16.39 -29.35 -7.90
C GLY A 152 15.30 -28.43 -8.44
N ASP A 153 14.47 -28.90 -9.35
CA ASP A 153 13.45 -28.11 -10.05
C ASP A 153 12.29 -27.68 -9.15
N ALA A 154 11.78 -28.56 -8.28
CA ALA A 154 10.73 -28.21 -7.33
C ALA A 154 11.22 -27.16 -6.31
N LEU A 155 12.46 -27.24 -5.87
CA LEU A 155 13.07 -26.26 -4.96
C LEU A 155 13.28 -24.93 -5.66
N PHE A 156 13.72 -24.93 -6.91
CA PHE A 156 13.86 -23.71 -7.71
C PHE A 156 12.53 -23.03 -7.99
N ALA A 157 11.50 -23.80 -8.35
CA ALA A 157 10.14 -23.28 -8.54
C ALA A 157 9.62 -22.61 -7.27
N THR A 158 9.69 -23.31 -6.12
CA THR A 158 9.32 -22.77 -4.81
C THR A 158 10.09 -21.48 -4.51
N GLY A 159 11.39 -21.45 -4.73
CA GLY A 159 12.24 -20.29 -4.49
C GLY A 159 11.85 -19.08 -5.35
N ARG A 160 11.51 -19.28 -6.62
CA ARG A 160 11.08 -18.20 -7.53
C ARG A 160 9.77 -17.57 -7.08
N VAL A 161 8.78 -18.38 -6.71
CA VAL A 161 7.49 -17.89 -6.20
C VAL A 161 7.63 -17.25 -4.82
N LEU A 162 8.52 -17.78 -3.96
CA LEU A 162 8.81 -17.19 -2.65
C LEU A 162 9.41 -15.78 -2.80
N VAL A 163 10.39 -15.59 -3.69
CA VAL A 163 10.96 -14.27 -3.95
C VAL A 163 9.90 -13.30 -4.44
N LEU A 164 9.05 -13.72 -5.38
CA LEU A 164 7.92 -12.92 -5.87
C LEU A 164 6.98 -12.55 -4.72
N ALA A 165 6.63 -13.50 -3.88
CA ALA A 165 5.75 -13.31 -2.72
C ALA A 165 6.31 -12.29 -1.73
N VAL A 166 7.60 -12.37 -1.42
CA VAL A 166 8.29 -11.43 -0.54
C VAL A 166 8.30 -10.02 -1.15
N MET A 167 8.66 -9.88 -2.42
CA MET A 167 8.67 -8.57 -3.09
C MET A 167 7.28 -7.93 -3.11
N VAL A 168 6.26 -8.68 -3.48
CA VAL A 168 4.86 -8.20 -3.50
C VAL A 168 4.37 -7.89 -2.09
N GLY A 169 4.73 -8.69 -1.09
CA GLY A 169 4.40 -8.45 0.31
C GLY A 169 4.95 -7.12 0.81
N PHE A 170 6.24 -6.85 0.60
CA PHE A 170 6.85 -5.56 0.95
C PHE A 170 6.23 -4.40 0.18
N ALA A 171 6.02 -4.56 -1.14
CA ALA A 171 5.38 -3.54 -1.96
C ALA A 171 3.99 -3.18 -1.43
N SER A 172 3.18 -4.20 -1.10
CA SER A 172 1.82 -4.03 -0.58
C SER A 172 1.80 -3.33 0.77
N HIS A 173 2.71 -3.68 1.69
CA HIS A 173 2.83 -2.99 2.97
C HIS A 173 3.21 -1.52 2.81
N MET A 174 4.21 -1.22 1.97
CA MET A 174 4.63 0.16 1.72
C MET A 174 3.52 0.98 1.06
N MET A 175 2.78 0.38 0.12
CA MET A 175 1.63 1.01 -0.52
C MET A 175 0.53 1.30 0.50
N PHE A 176 0.20 0.33 1.34
CA PHE A 176 -0.84 0.49 2.36
C PHE A 176 -0.48 1.61 3.35
N ASP A 177 0.76 1.65 3.83
CA ASP A 177 1.23 2.72 4.72
C ASP A 177 1.19 4.10 4.04
N ALA A 178 1.55 4.20 2.74
CA ALA A 178 1.45 5.45 1.99
C ALA A 178 -0.01 5.91 1.86
N LEU A 179 -0.94 4.99 1.57
CA LEU A 179 -2.38 5.28 1.48
C LEU A 179 -2.96 5.74 2.83
N LEU A 180 -2.56 5.10 3.93
CA LEU A 180 -2.97 5.51 5.27
C LEU A 180 -2.49 6.93 5.60
N LEU A 181 -1.23 7.25 5.30
CA LEU A 181 -0.70 8.60 5.50
C LEU A 181 -1.43 9.64 4.65
N GLN A 182 -1.77 9.31 3.41
CA GLN A 182 -2.58 10.19 2.56
C GLN A 182 -3.99 10.39 3.13
N TRP A 183 -4.59 9.33 3.65
CA TRP A 183 -5.90 9.42 4.29
C TRP A 183 -5.86 10.28 5.57
N VAL A 184 -4.83 10.10 6.42
CA VAL A 184 -4.60 10.95 7.60
C VAL A 184 -4.49 12.42 7.18
N ARG A 185 -3.69 12.70 6.15
CA ARG A 185 -3.55 14.05 5.61
C ARG A 185 -4.90 14.64 5.16
N ALA A 186 -5.65 13.88 4.35
CA ALA A 186 -6.95 14.33 3.87
C ALA A 186 -7.93 14.61 5.03
N SER A 187 -7.95 13.72 6.04
CA SER A 187 -8.80 13.88 7.21
C SER A 187 -8.42 15.13 8.03
N MET A 188 -7.13 15.41 8.20
CA MET A 188 -6.66 16.60 8.92
C MET A 188 -6.97 17.90 8.16
N LEU A 189 -6.83 17.90 6.83
CA LEU A 189 -7.22 19.03 6.01
C LEU A 189 -8.70 19.32 6.12
N ASN A 190 -9.55 18.30 6.14
CA ASN A 190 -11.00 18.45 6.36
C ASN A 190 -11.33 19.02 7.75
N MET A 191 -10.47 18.80 8.73
CA MET A 191 -10.58 19.41 10.08
C MET A 191 -10.01 20.84 10.16
N GLY A 192 -9.59 21.42 9.03
CA GLY A 192 -8.99 22.75 8.99
C GLY A 192 -7.53 22.81 9.47
N VAL A 193 -6.90 21.65 9.68
CA VAL A 193 -5.49 21.55 10.09
C VAL A 193 -4.65 21.23 8.86
N ASP A 194 -3.98 22.25 8.30
CA ASP A 194 -2.99 22.01 7.25
C ASP A 194 -1.68 21.47 7.86
N VAL A 195 -1.54 20.17 7.86
CA VAL A 195 -0.32 19.49 8.35
C VAL A 195 0.84 19.65 7.35
N PHE A 196 0.54 20.10 6.14
CA PHE A 196 1.51 20.25 5.05
C PHE A 196 1.36 21.62 4.41
N PRO A 197 2.05 22.63 4.93
CA PRO A 197 2.09 23.92 4.25
C PRO A 197 2.54 23.67 2.81
N SER A 198 1.83 24.25 1.84
CA SER A 198 2.21 24.20 0.44
C SER A 198 3.67 24.68 0.31
N VAL A 199 4.46 24.01 -0.53
CA VAL A 199 5.79 24.47 -0.87
C VAL A 199 5.64 25.83 -1.55
N GLY A 200 5.91 26.92 -0.83
CA GLY A 200 5.70 28.30 -1.31
C GLY A 200 4.79 29.16 -0.42
N ALA A 201 4.21 28.62 0.63
CA ALA A 201 3.75 29.45 1.71
C ALA A 201 5.03 29.99 2.38
N ASP A 202 5.43 31.20 2.00
CA ASP A 202 6.42 31.94 2.76
C ASP A 202 6.01 31.86 4.23
N PRO A 203 6.96 31.58 5.16
CA PRO A 203 6.65 31.68 6.56
C PRO A 203 6.01 33.06 6.71
N VAL A 204 4.74 33.07 7.18
CA VAL A 204 4.09 34.31 7.56
C VAL A 204 5.12 34.95 8.48
N GLU A 205 5.77 36.03 8.00
CA GLU A 205 6.60 36.88 8.82
C GLU A 205 5.70 37.32 9.94
N GLY A 206 5.70 36.52 11.01
CA GLY A 206 5.03 36.87 12.24
C GLY A 206 5.59 38.24 12.60
N HIS A 207 4.70 39.20 12.67
CA HIS A 207 4.96 40.54 13.23
C HIS A 207 5.75 40.42 14.53
N ALA A 208 7.06 40.30 14.38
CA ALA A 208 8.01 40.44 15.45
C ALA A 208 8.56 41.88 15.34
N ASP A 209 7.69 42.85 15.37
CA ASP A 209 8.11 44.25 15.50
C ASP A 209 7.05 45.11 16.23
N GLU A 210 6.73 44.65 17.42
CA GLU A 210 6.27 45.55 18.49
C GLU A 210 7.25 45.43 19.66
N SER A 211 8.42 46.00 19.48
CA SER A 211 9.25 46.41 20.60
C SER A 211 8.47 47.44 21.38
N PRO A 212 8.13 47.24 22.66
CA PRO A 212 7.51 48.27 23.47
C PRO A 212 8.48 49.46 23.62
N PRO A 213 8.00 50.70 23.49
CA PRO A 213 8.80 51.84 23.72
C PRO A 213 9.01 52.01 25.21
N TYR A 214 10.13 51.54 25.71
CA TYR A 214 10.63 51.95 27.03
C TYR A 214 11.70 53.00 26.78
N ALA A 215 11.29 54.25 26.97
CA ALA A 215 12.15 55.34 27.36
C ALA A 215 11.91 55.65 28.83
#